data_770ed011608dccffd141408d032548bb
#
_entry.id   770ed011608dccffd141408d032548bb
#
_cell.length_a   1.000
_cell.length_b   1.000
_cell.length_c   1.000
_cell.angle_alpha   90.00
_cell.angle_beta   90.00
_cell.angle_gamma   90.00
#
_symmetry.space_group_name_H-M   'P 1'
#
loop_
_entity.id
_entity.type
_entity.pdbx_description
1 polymer ?
#
loop_
_entity_poly.entity_id
_entity_poly.type
_entity_poly.pdbx_seq_one_letter_code
_entity_poly.pdbx_strand_id
1 'polypeptide(L)'
;MNAFATAMTAIFADRNMAVDALWFAGGVGPGVAVRVIRKSPDEITPFGAARILSETTVLDARVADLPAPAAGDLIRIGLEDFLVQGEPKLDRERLIWTLNMRTP
;
A
#
# COMPACT_ATOMS: atom_id res chain seq x y z
N MET A 1 16.41 -11.30 -15.95
CA MET A 1 15.46 -10.31 -15.48
C MET A 1 14.06 -10.64 -15.93
N ASN A 2 13.12 -10.48 -15.07
CA ASN A 2 11.75 -10.87 -15.29
C ASN A 2 10.99 -9.70 -15.95
N ALA A 3 10.29 -9.96 -17.05
CA ALA A 3 9.54 -8.93 -17.75
C ALA A 3 8.44 -8.31 -16.86
N PHE A 4 7.85 -9.11 -15.99
CA PHE A 4 6.86 -8.60 -15.08
C PHE A 4 7.47 -7.62 -14.08
N ALA A 5 8.66 -7.92 -13.57
CA ALA A 5 9.34 -7.01 -12.65
C ALA A 5 9.69 -5.70 -13.34
N THR A 6 10.08 -5.75 -14.61
CA THR A 6 10.36 -4.56 -15.39
C THR A 6 9.10 -3.71 -15.55
N ALA A 7 7.98 -4.36 -15.85
CA ALA A 7 6.71 -3.65 -15.98
C ALA A 7 6.29 -3.02 -14.65
N MET A 8 6.48 -3.71 -13.53
CA MET A 8 6.15 -3.17 -12.22
C MET A 8 7.03 -1.97 -11.89
N THR A 9 8.30 -2.02 -12.24
CA THR A 9 9.19 -0.89 -12.00
C THR A 9 8.68 0.35 -12.76
N ALA A 10 8.27 0.18 -14.01
CA ALA A 10 7.76 1.28 -14.80
C ALA A 10 6.45 1.84 -14.22
N ILE A 11 5.54 0.97 -13.80
CA ILE A 11 4.27 1.39 -13.22
C ILE A 11 4.49 2.17 -11.93
N PHE A 12 5.36 1.70 -11.05
CA PHE A 12 5.61 2.39 -9.79
C PHE A 12 6.42 3.68 -9.96
N ALA A 13 7.09 3.84 -11.09
CA ALA A 13 7.78 5.08 -11.40
C ALA A 13 6.84 6.12 -12.01
N ASP A 14 5.67 5.71 -12.49
CA ASP A 14 4.73 6.59 -13.12
C ASP A 14 3.97 7.41 -12.08
N ARG A 15 4.08 8.72 -12.16
CA ARG A 15 3.44 9.63 -11.21
C ARG A 15 1.93 9.57 -11.24
N ASN A 16 1.35 9.07 -12.32
CA ASN A 16 -0.10 8.93 -12.40
C ASN A 16 -0.59 7.65 -11.78
N MET A 17 0.30 6.66 -11.60
CA MET A 17 -0.06 5.37 -11.06
C MET A 17 0.34 5.22 -9.61
N ALA A 18 1.46 5.80 -9.22
CA ALA A 18 1.99 5.62 -7.88
C ALA A 18 2.32 6.97 -7.24
N VAL A 19 2.31 7.00 -5.92
CA VAL A 19 2.60 8.21 -5.16
C VAL A 19 3.77 7.95 -4.23
N ASP A 20 4.45 9.03 -3.84
CA ASP A 20 5.52 8.96 -2.87
C ASP A 20 4.94 8.77 -1.48
N ALA A 21 5.61 7.95 -0.68
CA ALA A 21 5.19 7.67 0.68
C ALA A 21 6.42 7.46 1.55
N LEU A 22 6.20 7.47 2.86
CA LEU A 22 7.22 7.11 3.83
C LEU A 22 6.73 5.91 4.63
N TRP A 23 7.58 4.92 4.76
CA TRP A 23 7.29 3.72 5.53
C TRP A 23 8.06 3.75 6.82
N PHE A 24 7.34 3.58 7.94
CA PHE A 24 7.93 3.55 9.28
C PHE A 24 7.70 2.15 9.85
N ALA A 25 8.74 1.36 9.92
CA ALA A 25 8.65 0.01 10.46
C ALA A 25 8.26 0.07 11.93
N GLY A 26 7.19 -0.63 12.29
CA GLY A 26 6.68 -0.59 13.66
C GLY A 26 6.13 0.78 14.07
N GLY A 27 5.97 1.69 13.12
CA GLY A 27 5.45 3.01 13.40
C GLY A 27 6.45 3.97 14.03
N VAL A 28 7.72 3.60 14.06
CA VAL A 28 8.75 4.40 14.74
C VAL A 28 10.00 4.51 13.85
N GLY A 29 10.90 5.37 14.27
CA GLY A 29 12.18 5.52 13.60
C GLY A 29 12.11 6.43 12.38
N PRO A 30 13.21 6.52 11.63
CA PRO A 30 13.21 7.33 10.41
C PRO A 30 12.40 6.65 9.33
N GLY A 31 11.68 7.45 8.56
CA GLY A 31 10.89 6.92 7.45
C GLY A 31 11.77 6.52 6.29
N VAL A 32 11.34 5.50 5.55
CA VAL A 32 12.02 5.07 4.35
C VAL A 32 11.15 5.47 3.15
N ALA A 33 11.76 6.12 2.18
CA ALA A 33 11.02 6.56 1.00
C ALA A 33 10.63 5.36 0.16
N VAL A 34 9.34 5.27 -0.15
CA VAL A 34 8.81 4.19 -0.97
C VAL A 34 7.79 4.77 -1.93
N ARG A 35 7.40 3.98 -2.92
CA ARG A 35 6.31 4.36 -3.81
C ARG A 35 5.20 3.34 -3.67
N VAL A 36 3.97 3.82 -3.58
CA VAL A 36 2.82 2.95 -3.39
C VAL A 36 1.72 3.33 -4.36
N ILE A 37 0.87 2.37 -4.68
CA ILE A 37 -0.33 2.59 -5.46
C ILE A 37 -1.49 2.52 -4.51
N ARG A 38 -2.23 3.61 -4.39
CA ARG A 38 -3.37 3.69 -3.50
C ARG A 38 -4.62 3.23 -4.23
N LYS A 39 -5.30 2.25 -3.66
CA LYS A 39 -6.55 1.75 -4.21
C LYS A 39 -7.66 2.06 -3.24
N SER A 40 -8.69 2.70 -3.73
CA SER A 40 -9.92 2.83 -2.96
C SER A 40 -10.86 1.80 -3.50
N PRO A 41 -11.33 0.87 -2.70
CA PRO A 41 -12.35 -0.05 -3.18
C PRO A 41 -13.58 0.76 -3.51
N ASP A 42 -13.85 0.87 -4.80
CA ASP A 42 -15.05 1.54 -5.27
C ASP A 42 -16.22 0.62 -5.18
N GLU A 43 -16.31 -0.13 -4.13
CA GLU A 43 -17.42 -1.04 -4.03
C GLU A 43 -18.62 -0.31 -3.57
N ILE A 44 -19.46 0.00 -4.52
CA ILE A 44 -20.75 0.52 -4.21
C ILE A 44 -21.65 -0.68 -4.02
N THR A 45 -21.87 -1.05 -2.79
CA THR A 45 -22.89 -2.05 -2.57
C THR A 45 -24.22 -1.36 -2.75
N PRO A 46 -25.17 -2.06 -3.35
CA PRO A 46 -26.49 -1.48 -3.56
C PRO A 46 -27.26 -1.23 -2.28
N PHE A 47 -26.74 -1.65 -1.16
CA PHE A 47 -27.40 -1.46 0.11
C PHE A 47 -26.73 -0.32 0.86
N GLY A 48 -27.49 0.41 1.62
CA GLY A 48 -26.97 1.55 2.34
C GLY A 48 -25.85 1.24 3.30
N ALA A 49 -25.65 -0.02 3.61
CA ALA A 49 -24.55 -0.43 4.46
C ALA A 49 -23.20 -0.13 3.87
N ALA A 50 -23.14 0.17 2.61
CA ALA A 50 -21.88 0.42 1.95
C ALA A 50 -21.04 1.49 2.62
N ARG A 51 -21.69 2.50 3.16
CA ARG A 51 -20.96 3.59 3.76
C ARG A 51 -20.22 3.20 5.02
N ILE A 52 -20.54 2.07 5.58
CA ILE A 52 -19.86 1.60 6.77
C ILE A 52 -18.46 1.15 6.45
N LEU A 53 -18.22 0.79 5.21
CA LEU A 53 -16.99 0.17 4.79
C LEU A 53 -16.00 1.13 4.16
N SER A 54 -16.35 2.38 4.12
CA SER A 54 -15.61 3.33 3.32
C SER A 54 -14.23 3.67 3.86
N GLU A 55 -13.91 3.23 5.05
CA GLU A 55 -12.64 3.61 5.65
C GLU A 55 -11.47 2.73 5.26
N THR A 56 -11.73 1.67 4.52
CA THR A 56 -10.65 0.76 4.15
C THR A 56 -9.89 1.30 2.96
N THR A 57 -8.60 1.45 3.12
CA THR A 57 -7.69 1.82 2.05
C THR A 57 -6.77 0.66 1.79
N VAL A 58 -6.51 0.37 0.52
CA VAL A 58 -5.59 -0.68 0.14
C VAL A 58 -4.43 -0.05 -0.60
N LEU A 59 -3.22 -0.44 -0.24
CA LEU A 59 -2.01 0.02 -0.90
C LEU A 59 -1.28 -1.16 -1.51
N ASP A 60 -0.78 -0.96 -2.72
CA ASP A 60 0.16 -1.90 -3.33
C ASP A 60 1.55 -1.29 -3.24
N ALA A 61 2.53 -2.09 -2.84
CA ALA A 61 3.90 -1.66 -2.73
C ALA A 61 4.82 -2.74 -3.28
N ARG A 62 5.96 -2.34 -3.82
CA ARG A 62 6.91 -3.31 -4.35
C ARG A 62 7.69 -3.97 -3.22
N VAL A 63 7.93 -5.27 -3.37
CA VAL A 63 8.78 -6.00 -2.43
C VAL A 63 10.18 -5.39 -2.39
N ALA A 64 10.66 -4.87 -3.51
CA ALA A 64 11.97 -4.22 -3.56
C ALA A 64 12.07 -3.01 -2.63
N ASP A 65 10.95 -2.30 -2.44
CA ASP A 65 10.93 -1.12 -1.58
C ASP A 65 10.60 -1.46 -0.14
N LEU A 66 9.75 -2.48 0.07
CA LEU A 66 9.36 -2.92 1.41
C LEU A 66 9.65 -4.40 1.55
N PRO A 67 10.85 -4.77 1.95
CA PRO A 67 11.18 -6.20 2.04
C PRO A 67 10.40 -6.95 3.10
N ALA A 68 9.97 -6.28 4.15
CA ALA A 68 9.32 -6.98 5.27
C ALA A 68 8.27 -6.11 5.96
N PRO A 69 7.19 -5.74 5.25
CA PRO A 69 6.11 -5.00 5.91
C PRO A 69 5.37 -5.89 6.90
N ALA A 70 4.86 -5.31 7.94
CA ALA A 70 4.16 -6.05 8.99
C ALA A 70 3.01 -5.21 9.55
N ALA A 71 2.06 -5.89 10.19
CA ALA A 71 0.98 -5.20 10.87
C ALA A 71 1.55 -4.25 11.91
N GLY A 72 1.00 -3.05 11.97
CA GLY A 72 1.48 -2.02 12.88
C GLY A 72 2.48 -1.05 12.26
N ASP A 73 2.97 -1.35 11.06
CA ASP A 73 3.81 -0.39 10.34
C ASP A 73 2.97 0.81 9.93
N LEU A 74 3.61 1.96 9.86
CA LEU A 74 2.92 3.19 9.45
C LEU A 74 3.38 3.59 8.07
N ILE A 75 2.46 3.99 7.23
CA ILE A 75 2.76 4.55 5.92
C ILE A 75 2.15 5.93 5.85
N ARG A 76 2.99 6.91 5.54
CA ARG A 76 2.56 8.30 5.43
C ARG A 76 2.55 8.72 3.99
N ILE A 77 1.41 9.17 3.54
CA ILE A 77 1.22 9.71 2.18
C ILE A 77 0.84 11.18 2.34
N GLY A 78 1.77 12.06 2.02
CA GLY A 78 1.53 13.49 2.24
C GLY A 78 1.32 13.78 3.71
N LEU A 79 0.14 14.25 4.07
CA LEU A 79 -0.20 14.55 5.46
C LEU A 79 -1.08 13.47 6.08
N GLU A 80 -1.33 12.39 5.37
CA GLU A 80 -2.18 11.31 5.86
C GLU A 80 -1.35 10.15 6.35
N ASP A 81 -1.67 9.65 7.52
CA ASP A 81 -1.02 8.47 8.09
C ASP A 81 -1.96 7.29 8.06
N PHE A 82 -1.41 6.13 7.70
CA PHE A 82 -2.15 4.88 7.69
C PHE A 82 -1.37 3.82 8.42
N LEU A 83 -2.06 2.94 9.12
CA LEU A 83 -1.45 1.79 9.76
C LEU A 83 -1.78 0.53 8.97
N VAL A 84 -0.79 -0.33 8.81
CA VAL A 84 -1.00 -1.64 8.20
C VAL A 84 -1.79 -2.48 9.18
N GLN A 85 -2.95 -2.97 8.74
CA GLN A 85 -3.76 -3.86 9.56
C GLN A 85 -3.76 -5.25 8.95
N GLY A 86 -3.61 -6.24 9.81
CA GLY A 86 -3.59 -7.61 9.37
C GLY A 86 -2.28 -7.93 8.67
N GLU A 87 -2.23 -9.10 8.08
CA GLU A 87 -1.01 -9.60 7.48
C GLU A 87 -0.92 -9.15 6.03
N PRO A 88 0.21 -8.56 5.63
CA PRO A 88 0.40 -8.21 4.22
C PRO A 88 0.33 -9.44 3.34
N LYS A 89 -0.23 -9.26 2.15
CA LYS A 89 -0.38 -10.36 1.19
C LYS A 89 0.58 -10.17 0.04
N LEU A 90 1.24 -11.26 -0.33
CA LEU A 90 2.20 -11.25 -1.42
C LEU A 90 1.53 -11.82 -2.65
N ASP A 91 1.82 -11.22 -3.80
CA ASP A 91 1.26 -11.71 -5.06
C ASP A 91 1.97 -13.00 -5.50
N ARG A 92 1.44 -13.61 -6.54
CA ARG A 92 1.99 -14.87 -7.05
C ARG A 92 3.44 -14.74 -7.49
N GLU A 93 3.80 -13.61 -8.07
CA GLU A 93 5.16 -13.37 -8.56
C GLU A 93 6.11 -12.91 -7.47
N ARG A 94 5.60 -12.67 -6.27
CA ARG A 94 6.37 -12.20 -5.12
C ARG A 94 7.06 -10.86 -5.36
N LEU A 95 6.41 -10.00 -6.12
CA LEU A 95 6.94 -8.68 -6.45
C LEU A 95 6.16 -7.56 -5.80
N ILE A 96 4.93 -7.81 -5.40
CA ILE A 96 4.01 -6.79 -4.92
C ILE A 96 3.38 -7.23 -3.62
N TRP A 97 3.41 -6.33 -2.64
CA TRP A 97 2.64 -6.49 -1.41
C TRP A 97 1.30 -5.80 -1.56
N THR A 98 0.25 -6.43 -1.08
CA THR A 98 -1.05 -5.79 -0.92
C THR A 98 -1.28 -5.57 0.56
N LEU A 99 -1.43 -4.32 0.95
CA LEU A 99 -1.54 -3.92 2.34
C LEU A 99 -2.91 -3.34 2.62
N ASN A 100 -3.61 -3.92 3.59
CA ASN A 100 -4.85 -3.32 4.07
C ASN A 100 -4.48 -2.29 5.11
N MET A 101 -5.03 -1.09 4.97
CA MET A 101 -4.67 0.03 5.81
C MET A 101 -5.88 0.54 6.57
N ARG A 102 -5.61 1.14 7.71
CA ARG A 102 -6.63 1.84 8.48
C ARG A 102 -6.05 3.14 9.01
N THR A 103 -6.91 4.06 9.37
CA THR A 103 -6.44 5.28 10.02
C THR A 103 -6.01 4.96 11.43
N PRO A 104 -5.00 5.64 11.93
CA PRO A 104 -4.50 5.41 13.28
C PRO A 104 -5.55 5.71 14.37
#